data_90f798ee8d5bac5eeace73d491bda574
#
_entry.id   90f798ee8d5bac5eeace73d491bda574
#
_cell.length_a   1.000
_cell.length_b   1.000
_cell.length_c   1.000
_cell.angle_alpha   90.00
_cell.angle_beta   90.00
_cell.angle_gamma   90.00
#
_symmetry.space_group_name_H-M   'P 1'
#
loop_
_entity.id
_entity.type
_entity.pdbx_description
1 polymer ?
#
loop_
_entity_poly.entity_id
_entity_poly.type
_entity_poly.pdbx_seq_one_letter_code
_entity_poly.pdbx_strand_id
1 'polypeptide(L)'
;MHMMKKIRDVNMYIDLHGHSRKYNVFMYGCDEKKKAKPLVRAFPKFFSLHPVGGKYVNYADCSFHVRKGRESTARVVVSKELNIPLSFTLEATFCGSNYGLYKVSEQIRNQDLQSFKFHFHIHLLL
;
A
#
# COMPACT_ATOMS: atom_id res chain seq x y z
N MET A 1 4.38 17.37 6.46
CA MET A 1 3.51 16.55 7.33
C MET A 1 3.19 17.24 8.67
N HIS A 2 4.16 17.68 9.47
CA HIS A 2 3.91 18.41 10.73
C HIS A 2 3.05 19.67 10.57
N MET A 3 3.26 20.47 9.51
CA MET A 3 2.42 21.65 9.21
C MET A 3 0.97 21.27 8.92
N MET A 4 0.72 20.22 8.13
CA MET A 4 -0.63 19.78 7.81
C MET A 4 -1.40 19.33 9.04
N LYS A 5 -0.74 18.63 9.97
CA LYS A 5 -1.35 18.19 11.23
C LYS A 5 -1.79 19.33 12.15
N LYS A 6 -1.16 20.50 12.02
CA LYS A 6 -1.58 21.72 12.77
C LYS A 6 -2.87 22.35 12.21
N ILE A 7 -3.23 22.03 10.97
CA ILE A 7 -4.35 22.63 10.25
C ILE A 7 -5.53 21.66 10.14
N ARG A 8 -5.23 20.34 10.01
CA ARG A 8 -6.24 19.28 9.82
C ARG A 8 -5.82 17.98 10.50
N ASP A 9 -6.79 17.18 10.87
CA ASP A 9 -6.55 15.81 11.32
C ASP A 9 -6.14 14.95 10.11
N VAL A 10 -4.93 14.39 10.18
CA VAL A 10 -4.43 13.44 9.17
C VAL A 10 -4.63 12.04 9.72
N ASN A 11 -5.57 11.30 9.16
CA ASN A 11 -5.92 9.96 9.62
C ASN A 11 -5.21 8.85 8.86
N MET A 12 -4.72 9.15 7.64
CA MET A 12 -4.06 8.16 6.80
C MET A 12 -2.82 8.73 6.11
N TYR A 13 -1.81 7.90 5.98
CA TYR A 13 -0.59 8.14 5.20
C TYR A 13 -0.31 6.93 4.32
N ILE A 14 -0.11 7.16 3.04
CA ILE A 14 0.30 6.12 2.09
C ILE A 14 1.52 6.59 1.33
N ASP A 15 2.59 5.81 1.43
CA ASP A 15 3.84 5.99 0.72
C ASP A 15 3.86 5.04 -0.49
N LEU A 16 3.95 5.59 -1.70
CA LEU A 16 3.85 4.83 -2.94
C LEU A 16 5.24 4.41 -3.42
N HIS A 17 5.48 3.10 -3.50
CA HIS A 17 6.73 2.51 -3.92
C HIS A 17 6.57 1.57 -5.11
N GLY A 18 7.64 1.43 -5.87
CA GLY A 18 7.78 0.38 -6.89
C GLY A 18 8.49 -0.85 -6.34
N HIS A 19 8.03 -2.05 -6.70
CA HIS A 19 8.58 -3.32 -6.24
C HIS A 19 8.97 -4.24 -7.40
N SER A 20 10.16 -4.86 -7.33
CA SER A 20 10.73 -5.67 -8.43
C SER A 20 10.79 -7.18 -8.15
N ARG A 21 10.34 -7.65 -6.97
CA ARG A 21 10.50 -9.06 -6.55
C ARG A 21 9.20 -9.85 -6.40
N LYS A 22 8.07 -9.17 -6.34
CA LYS A 22 6.74 -9.79 -6.20
C LYS A 22 5.83 -9.29 -7.30
N TYR A 23 4.83 -10.06 -7.62
CA TYR A 23 3.73 -9.65 -8.49
C TYR A 23 2.69 -8.84 -7.72
N ASN A 24 1.77 -8.21 -8.45
CA ASN A 24 0.59 -7.51 -7.95
C ASN A 24 0.91 -6.24 -7.15
N VAL A 25 -0.11 -5.71 -6.52
CA VAL A 25 -0.02 -4.62 -5.54
C VAL A 25 -0.27 -5.20 -4.16
N PHE A 26 0.51 -4.77 -3.19
CA PHE A 26 0.33 -5.16 -1.79
C PHE A 26 0.78 -4.04 -0.87
N MET A 27 0.47 -4.14 0.41
CA MET A 27 0.77 -3.10 1.38
C MET A 27 1.56 -3.60 2.58
N TYR A 28 2.47 -2.75 3.04
CA TYR A 28 3.05 -2.87 4.36
C TYR A 28 2.39 -1.87 5.31
N GLY A 29 1.87 -2.34 6.44
CA GLY A 29 1.31 -1.51 7.50
C GLY A 29 2.16 -1.54 8.78
N CYS A 30 1.62 -0.94 9.84
CA CYS A 30 2.28 -0.84 11.14
C CYS A 30 1.34 -1.35 12.24
N ASP A 31 1.32 -2.66 12.47
CA ASP A 31 0.59 -3.29 13.57
C ASP A 31 1.52 -3.50 14.78
N GLU A 32 1.07 -3.18 15.95
CA GLU A 32 1.83 -3.35 17.18
C GLU A 32 1.60 -4.75 17.76
N LYS A 33 2.68 -5.46 18.09
CA LYS A 33 2.61 -6.82 18.64
C LYS A 33 1.75 -6.92 19.90
N LYS A 34 1.76 -5.89 20.75
CA LYS A 34 1.08 -5.88 22.05
C LYS A 34 -0.33 -5.28 21.99
N LYS A 35 -0.65 -4.53 20.96
CA LYS A 35 -1.93 -3.83 20.82
C LYS A 35 -2.35 -3.89 19.35
N ALA A 36 -3.13 -4.91 19.02
CA ALA A 36 -3.64 -5.09 17.68
C ALA A 36 -4.44 -3.85 17.25
N LYS A 37 -4.12 -3.34 16.05
CA LYS A 37 -4.84 -2.23 15.42
C LYS A 37 -5.68 -2.80 14.26
N PRO A 38 -6.92 -3.24 14.50
CA PRO A 38 -7.72 -3.93 13.46
C PRO A 38 -7.92 -3.09 12.21
N LEU A 39 -8.01 -1.76 12.33
CA LEU A 39 -8.16 -0.84 11.20
C LEU A 39 -6.96 -0.88 10.24
N VAL A 40 -5.74 -1.12 10.75
CA VAL A 40 -4.53 -1.26 9.91
C VAL A 40 -4.66 -2.44 8.95
N ARG A 41 -5.33 -3.51 9.34
CA ARG A 41 -5.58 -4.69 8.50
C ARG A 41 -6.85 -4.54 7.66
N ALA A 42 -7.85 -3.84 8.20
CA ALA A 42 -9.14 -3.66 7.55
C ALA A 42 -9.02 -2.88 6.24
N PHE A 43 -8.27 -1.79 6.21
CA PHE A 43 -8.14 -0.95 5.00
C PHE A 43 -7.62 -1.75 3.78
N PRO A 44 -6.45 -2.44 3.84
CA PRO A 44 -5.99 -3.23 2.70
C PRO A 44 -6.93 -4.40 2.37
N LYS A 45 -7.63 -4.96 3.37
CA LYS A 45 -8.62 -6.01 3.14
C LYS A 45 -9.80 -5.49 2.36
N PHE A 46 -10.41 -4.39 2.77
CA PHE A 46 -11.52 -3.76 2.03
C PHE A 46 -11.08 -3.32 0.64
N PHE A 47 -9.88 -2.79 0.51
CA PHE A 47 -9.35 -2.40 -0.79
C PHE A 47 -9.20 -3.61 -1.73
N SER A 48 -8.77 -4.77 -1.22
CA SER A 48 -8.70 -6.01 -2.00
C SER A 48 -10.07 -6.61 -2.36
N LEU A 49 -11.12 -6.24 -1.64
CA LEU A 49 -12.49 -6.67 -1.92
C LEU A 49 -13.25 -5.69 -2.83
N HIS A 50 -12.74 -4.49 -3.00
CA HIS A 50 -13.35 -3.49 -3.86
C HIS A 50 -13.30 -3.93 -5.33
N PRO A 51 -14.37 -3.72 -6.14
CA PRO A 51 -14.43 -4.19 -7.54
C PRO A 51 -13.25 -3.72 -8.40
N VAL A 52 -12.72 -2.53 -8.15
CA VAL A 52 -11.55 -1.99 -8.85
C VAL A 52 -10.25 -2.42 -8.15
N GLY A 53 -10.13 -2.17 -6.85
CA GLY A 53 -8.91 -2.46 -6.08
C GLY A 53 -8.55 -3.94 -6.07
N GLY A 54 -9.54 -4.82 -5.96
CA GLY A 54 -9.34 -6.26 -5.92
C GLY A 54 -8.79 -6.88 -7.21
N LYS A 55 -8.79 -6.12 -8.31
CA LYS A 55 -8.14 -6.54 -9.56
C LYS A 55 -6.61 -6.47 -9.48
N TYR A 56 -6.08 -5.70 -8.56
CA TYR A 56 -4.64 -5.41 -8.45
C TYR A 56 -4.06 -5.82 -7.10
N VAL A 57 -4.82 -5.67 -6.02
CA VAL A 57 -4.31 -5.83 -4.65
C VAL A 57 -4.40 -7.28 -4.18
N ASN A 58 -3.25 -7.87 -3.92
CA ASN A 58 -3.16 -9.18 -3.26
C ASN A 58 -3.05 -9.00 -1.74
N TYR A 59 -4.13 -9.21 -1.03
CA TYR A 59 -4.14 -9.10 0.43
C TYR A 59 -3.22 -10.12 1.12
N ALA A 60 -3.04 -11.31 0.53
CA ALA A 60 -2.17 -12.34 1.10
C ALA A 60 -0.69 -11.92 1.13
N ASP A 61 -0.28 -11.05 0.23
CA ASP A 61 1.09 -10.49 0.19
C ASP A 61 1.30 -9.30 1.13
N CYS A 62 0.22 -8.76 1.70
CA CYS A 62 0.31 -7.67 2.66
C CYS A 62 0.97 -8.14 3.97
N SER A 63 1.75 -7.26 4.58
CA SER A 63 2.38 -7.53 5.87
C SER A 63 2.27 -6.32 6.79
N PHE A 64 1.85 -6.57 8.02
CA PHE A 64 1.58 -5.51 8.99
C PHE A 64 2.60 -5.46 10.12
N HIS A 65 3.46 -6.47 10.19
CA HIS A 65 4.50 -6.54 11.19
C HIS A 65 5.73 -5.71 10.79
N VAL A 66 6.17 -4.81 11.66
CA VAL A 66 7.42 -4.06 11.47
C VAL A 66 8.61 -4.97 11.80
N ARG A 67 9.40 -5.32 10.78
CA ARG A 67 10.61 -6.12 10.94
C ARG A 67 11.71 -5.29 11.60
N LYS A 68 12.56 -5.95 12.40
CA LYS A 68 13.77 -5.36 12.96
C LYS A 68 14.63 -4.74 11.84
N GLY A 69 15.13 -3.52 12.06
CA GLY A 69 15.90 -2.75 11.08
C GLY A 69 15.05 -1.99 10.06
N ARG A 70 13.72 -1.98 10.20
CA ARG A 70 12.80 -1.20 9.35
C ARG A 70 12.07 -0.09 10.11
N GLU A 71 12.52 0.21 11.32
CA GLU A 71 11.90 1.20 12.21
C GLU A 71 12.01 2.64 11.68
N SER A 72 13.04 2.92 10.87
CA SER A 72 13.28 4.23 10.24
C SER A 72 12.54 4.44 8.92
N THR A 73 11.75 3.47 8.46
CA THR A 73 10.96 3.65 7.23
C THR A 73 9.84 4.69 7.44
N ALA A 74 9.53 5.45 6.39
CA ALA A 74 8.59 6.57 6.46
C ALA A 74 7.25 6.19 7.11
N ARG A 75 6.63 5.08 6.71
CA ARG A 75 5.37 4.61 7.33
C ARG A 75 5.48 4.38 8.83
N VAL A 76 6.63 3.87 9.31
CA VAL A 76 6.82 3.56 10.75
C VAL A 76 7.03 4.83 11.54
N VAL A 77 7.86 5.74 11.05
CA VAL A 77 8.10 7.06 11.63
C VAL A 77 6.80 7.85 11.70
N VAL A 78 6.05 7.92 10.61
CA VAL A 78 4.76 8.62 10.55
C VAL A 78 3.75 8.01 11.53
N SER A 79 3.68 6.69 11.62
CA SER A 79 2.78 6.01 12.56
C SER A 79 3.12 6.31 14.01
N LYS A 80 4.41 6.31 14.37
CA LYS A 80 4.87 6.48 15.76
C LYS A 80 4.99 7.94 16.18
N GLU A 81 5.69 8.74 15.39
CA GLU A 81 6.03 10.12 15.79
C GLU A 81 4.89 11.10 15.54
N LEU A 82 4.12 10.89 14.45
CA LEU A 82 2.97 11.72 14.12
C LEU A 82 1.66 11.13 14.62
N ASN A 83 1.69 9.94 15.23
CA ASN A 83 0.51 9.25 15.73
C ASN A 83 -0.61 9.14 14.68
N ILE A 84 -0.23 8.81 13.42
CA ILE A 84 -1.17 8.54 12.33
C ILE A 84 -1.45 7.04 12.31
N PRO A 85 -2.69 6.62 12.66
CA PRO A 85 -2.99 5.21 12.89
C PRO A 85 -2.93 4.37 11.60
N LEU A 86 -3.34 4.95 10.47
CA LEU A 86 -3.37 4.27 9.17
C LEU A 86 -2.16 4.71 8.33
N SER A 87 -1.02 4.09 8.58
CA SER A 87 0.24 4.41 7.90
C SER A 87 0.74 3.20 7.12
N PHE A 88 0.88 3.37 5.79
CA PHE A 88 1.20 2.28 4.87
C PHE A 88 2.33 2.66 3.92
N THR A 89 3.06 1.64 3.44
CA THR A 89 3.76 1.66 2.16
C THR A 89 2.96 0.78 1.21
N LEU A 90 2.55 1.33 0.07
CA LEU A 90 1.92 0.60 -1.01
C LEU A 90 2.99 0.27 -2.04
N GLU A 91 3.14 -1.01 -2.31
CA GLU A 91 4.10 -1.55 -3.26
C GLU A 91 3.39 -1.91 -4.57
N ALA A 92 3.68 -1.17 -5.62
CA ALA A 92 3.21 -1.49 -6.97
C ALA A 92 4.31 -2.23 -7.74
N THR A 93 4.00 -3.42 -8.23
CA THR A 93 4.99 -4.26 -8.90
C THR A 93 5.42 -3.71 -10.26
N PHE A 94 6.69 -3.92 -10.60
CA PHE A 94 7.18 -3.79 -11.98
C PHE A 94 7.04 -5.10 -12.78
N CYS A 95 6.73 -6.22 -12.10
CA CYS A 95 6.59 -7.54 -12.73
C CYS A 95 5.16 -7.82 -13.24
N GLY A 96 4.20 -6.94 -12.93
CA GLY A 96 2.80 -7.08 -13.33
C GLY A 96 1.95 -7.92 -12.39
N SER A 97 0.76 -8.31 -12.84
CA SER A 97 -0.18 -9.13 -12.07
C SER A 97 -0.08 -10.60 -12.47
N ASN A 98 -0.19 -11.50 -11.51
CA ASN A 98 -0.27 -12.93 -11.76
C ASN A 98 -1.69 -13.50 -11.59
N TYR A 99 -2.69 -12.65 -11.33
CA TYR A 99 -4.09 -13.04 -11.23
C TYR A 99 -5.04 -11.96 -11.77
N GLY A 100 -6.31 -12.31 -11.91
CA GLY A 100 -7.36 -11.41 -12.35
C GLY A 100 -7.28 -11.05 -13.84
N LEU A 101 -7.96 -9.96 -14.21
CA LEU A 101 -8.05 -9.48 -15.61
C LEU A 101 -6.70 -9.02 -16.19
N TYR A 102 -5.75 -8.69 -15.32
CA TYR A 102 -4.43 -8.17 -15.68
C TYR A 102 -3.32 -9.20 -15.44
N LYS A 103 -3.71 -10.49 -15.40
CA LYS A 103 -2.73 -11.58 -15.34
C LYS A 103 -1.82 -11.49 -16.56
N VAL A 104 -0.56 -11.28 -16.31
CA VAL A 104 0.46 -11.22 -17.36
C VAL A 104 0.64 -12.60 -17.95
N SER A 105 0.19 -12.78 -19.16
CA SER A 105 0.73 -13.81 -20.05
C SER A 105 2.04 -13.25 -20.59
N GLU A 106 3.14 -13.68 -20.09
CA GLU A 106 4.56 -13.55 -20.54
C GLU A 106 5.06 -12.30 -21.31
N GLN A 107 4.23 -11.32 -21.67
CA GLN A 107 4.63 -10.11 -22.39
C GLN A 107 3.93 -8.85 -21.89
N ILE A 108 4.37 -8.29 -20.76
CA ILE A 108 4.03 -6.89 -20.47
C ILE A 108 4.94 -6.01 -21.32
N ARG A 109 4.36 -5.31 -22.29
CA ARG A 109 4.98 -4.14 -22.90
C ARG A 109 5.01 -3.01 -21.86
N ASN A 110 6.08 -2.22 -21.85
CA ASN A 110 6.28 -1.06 -20.97
C ASN A 110 5.10 -0.06 -20.95
N GLN A 111 4.21 -0.08 -21.95
CA GLN A 111 3.01 0.74 -22.03
C GLN A 111 1.96 0.40 -20.96
N ASP A 112 1.81 -0.87 -20.60
CA ASP A 112 0.82 -1.30 -19.61
C ASP A 112 1.22 -0.92 -18.19
N LEU A 113 2.54 -0.88 -17.91
CA LEU A 113 3.09 -0.39 -16.64
C LEU A 113 2.87 1.12 -16.45
N GLN A 114 2.93 1.90 -17.52
CA GLN A 114 2.65 3.34 -17.48
C GLN A 114 1.16 3.59 -17.21
N SER A 115 0.28 2.85 -17.87
CA SER A 115 -1.17 2.91 -17.66
C SER A 115 -1.56 2.49 -16.25
N PHE A 116 -0.93 1.44 -15.71
CA PHE A 116 -1.14 0.98 -14.34
C PHE A 116 -0.76 2.04 -13.30
N LYS A 117 0.41 2.69 -13.46
CA LYS A 117 0.84 3.79 -12.60
C LYS A 117 -0.13 4.98 -12.66
N PHE A 118 -0.60 5.33 -13.85
CA PHE A 118 -1.48 6.47 -14.08
C PHE A 118 -2.87 6.24 -13.47
N HIS A 119 -3.49 5.08 -13.67
CA HIS A 119 -4.79 4.74 -13.07
C HIS A 119 -4.76 4.68 -11.55
N PHE A 120 -3.68 4.16 -10.98
CA PHE A 120 -3.52 4.06 -9.55
C PHE A 120 -3.36 5.45 -8.88
N HIS A 121 -2.69 6.36 -9.56
CA HIS A 121 -2.49 7.73 -9.08
C HIS A 121 -3.78 8.55 -9.02
N ILE A 122 -4.66 8.39 -9.99
CA ILE A 122 -5.94 9.15 -10.07
C ILE A 122 -6.95 8.67 -9.01
N HIS A 123 -7.01 7.38 -8.71
CA HIS A 123 -7.99 6.84 -7.74
C HIS A 123 -7.62 7.07 -6.27
N LEU A 124 -6.38 7.47 -5.97
CA LEU A 124 -5.96 7.83 -4.60
C LEU A 124 -6.13 9.32 -4.28
N LEU A 125 -6.41 10.15 -5.28
CA LEU A 125 -6.64 11.59 -5.12
C LEU A 125 -8.12 11.98 -4.96
N LEU A 126 -9.03 11.03 -5.07
CA LEU A 126 -10.48 11.18 -4.85
C LEU A 126 -10.91 10.50 -3.56
#